data_b4701e8c4fb4422e32b90a34cf62b01a
#
_entry.id   b4701e8c4fb4422e32b90a34cf62b01a
#
_cell.length_a   1.000
_cell.length_b   1.000
_cell.length_c   1.000
_cell.angle_alpha   90.00
_cell.angle_beta   90.00
_cell.angle_gamma   90.00
#
_symmetry.space_group_name_H-M   'P 1'
#
loop_
_entity.id
_entity.type
_entity.pdbx_description
1 polymer ?
#
loop_
_entity_poly.entity_id
_entity_poly.type
_entity_poly.pdbx_seq_one_letter_code
_entity_poly.pdbx_strand_id
1 'polypeptide(L)'
;IGGAKYDTITDEIIREFFRVDPPAFITISATLFLPLDTGKFDAKPLPVLQYQLKDMSYNPERYASGEIRGDREFIERVKEKQRLIETIAVCRGDEKMRYFNQIKELNKLNLNKIEGEFQKKQKELDVANINLTHNEVVRFREYPVCIYPMKALRDYILYAFSGG
;
A
#
# COMPACT_ATOMS: atom_id res chain seq x y z
N ILE A 1 -13.63 25.84 -7.16
CA ILE A 1 -13.79 27.07 -6.31
C ILE A 1 -13.08 28.27 -6.95
N GLY A 2 -11.95 28.07 -7.69
CA GLY A 2 -11.28 29.15 -8.41
C GLY A 2 -12.15 29.80 -9.50
N GLY A 3 -12.94 29.02 -10.24
CA GLY A 3 -13.82 29.49 -11.30
C GLY A 3 -14.85 30.52 -10.83
N ALA A 4 -15.52 30.27 -9.72
CA ALA A 4 -16.57 31.15 -9.18
C ALA A 4 -16.08 32.60 -8.88
N LYS A 5 -14.79 32.75 -8.59
CA LYS A 5 -14.20 34.10 -8.41
C LYS A 5 -14.06 34.85 -9.72
N TYR A 6 -13.75 34.15 -10.80
CA TYR A 6 -13.71 34.77 -12.13
C TYR A 6 -15.09 35.10 -12.65
N ASP A 7 -16.10 34.27 -12.31
CA ASP A 7 -17.49 34.54 -12.67
C ASP A 7 -18.01 35.81 -12.02
N THR A 8 -17.63 36.12 -10.77
CA THR A 8 -17.96 37.41 -10.11
C THR A 8 -17.39 38.60 -10.86
N ILE A 9 -16.15 38.49 -11.33
CA ILE A 9 -15.52 39.55 -12.14
C ILE A 9 -16.23 39.72 -13.48
N THR A 10 -16.60 38.59 -14.11
CA THR A 10 -17.37 38.58 -15.35
C THR A 10 -18.73 39.26 -15.16
N ASP A 11 -19.42 39.04 -14.06
CA ASP A 11 -20.67 39.68 -13.71
C ASP A 11 -20.52 41.21 -13.55
N GLU A 12 -19.44 41.67 -12.95
CA GLU A 12 -19.14 43.11 -12.84
C GLU A 12 -18.89 43.73 -14.20
N ILE A 13 -18.15 43.06 -15.07
CA ILE A 13 -17.90 43.49 -16.46
C ILE A 13 -19.23 43.57 -17.23
N ILE A 14 -20.10 42.61 -17.10
CA ILE A 14 -21.41 42.59 -17.76
C ILE A 14 -22.25 43.81 -17.31
N ARG A 15 -22.32 44.07 -16.02
CA ARG A 15 -23.06 45.24 -15.48
C ARG A 15 -22.48 46.54 -15.99
N GLU A 16 -21.17 46.73 -15.95
CA GLU A 16 -20.50 47.98 -16.33
C GLU A 16 -20.56 48.26 -17.83
N PHE A 17 -20.27 47.23 -18.67
CA PHE A 17 -20.18 47.44 -20.12
C PHE A 17 -21.53 47.33 -20.82
N PHE A 18 -22.34 46.35 -20.42
CA PHE A 18 -23.61 46.08 -21.11
C PHE A 18 -24.82 46.66 -20.38
N ARG A 19 -24.65 47.11 -19.15
CA ARG A 19 -25.70 47.64 -18.27
C ARG A 19 -26.91 46.72 -18.14
N VAL A 20 -26.63 45.42 -18.08
CA VAL A 20 -27.58 44.33 -17.89
C VAL A 20 -27.23 43.56 -16.64
N ASP A 21 -28.20 43.18 -15.84
CA ASP A 21 -27.94 42.28 -14.73
C ASP A 21 -27.66 40.89 -15.25
N PRO A 22 -26.51 40.29 -14.90
CA PRO A 22 -26.21 38.91 -15.28
C PRO A 22 -27.19 37.92 -14.60
N PRO A 23 -27.49 36.79 -15.24
CA PRO A 23 -28.36 35.77 -14.65
C PRO A 23 -27.69 35.18 -13.39
N ALA A 24 -28.50 34.91 -12.37
CA ALA A 24 -28.03 34.21 -11.19
C ALA A 24 -27.54 32.79 -11.54
N PHE A 25 -26.41 32.41 -10.99
CA PHE A 25 -25.88 31.03 -11.16
C PHE A 25 -25.60 30.37 -9.81
N ILE A 26 -25.61 29.05 -9.83
CA ILE A 26 -25.25 28.24 -8.66
C ILE A 26 -24.03 27.42 -9.03
N THR A 27 -23.00 27.45 -8.21
CA THR A 27 -21.86 26.59 -8.35
C THR A 27 -22.10 25.28 -7.62
N ILE A 28 -22.13 24.18 -8.35
CA ILE A 28 -22.26 22.83 -7.79
C ILE A 28 -20.91 22.14 -7.90
N SER A 29 -20.39 21.65 -6.78
CA SER A 29 -19.19 20.83 -6.74
C SER A 29 -19.57 19.42 -6.33
N ALA A 30 -19.11 18.44 -7.08
CA ALA A 30 -19.43 17.06 -6.84
C ALA A 30 -18.23 16.16 -7.16
N THR A 31 -18.14 15.01 -6.48
CA THR A 31 -17.11 14.01 -6.73
C THR A 31 -17.77 12.72 -7.18
N LEU A 32 -17.41 12.25 -8.36
CA LEU A 32 -17.84 10.97 -8.89
C LEU A 32 -16.62 10.05 -9.02
N PHE A 33 -16.74 8.83 -8.53
CA PHE A 33 -15.75 7.78 -8.75
C PHE A 33 -16.17 6.93 -9.95
N LEU A 34 -15.17 6.38 -10.65
CA LEU A 34 -15.46 5.39 -11.68
C LEU A 34 -16.18 4.17 -11.07
N PRO A 35 -17.24 3.66 -11.70
CA PRO A 35 -17.99 2.51 -11.21
C PRO A 35 -17.20 1.20 -11.45
N LEU A 36 -15.99 1.13 -10.94
CA LEU A 36 -15.12 -0.04 -10.98
C LEU A 36 -15.26 -0.82 -9.67
N ASP A 37 -15.15 -2.12 -9.77
CA ASP A 37 -15.17 -2.97 -8.56
C ASP A 37 -13.92 -2.69 -7.71
N THR A 38 -14.13 -2.14 -6.53
CA THR A 38 -13.10 -2.11 -5.51
C THR A 38 -13.02 -3.51 -4.93
N GLY A 39 -12.18 -4.37 -5.48
CA GLY A 39 -11.99 -5.73 -5.00
C GLY A 39 -11.95 -5.77 -3.47
N LYS A 40 -12.50 -6.83 -2.87
CA LYS A 40 -12.49 -7.04 -1.43
C LYS A 40 -11.04 -7.10 -0.94
N PHE A 41 -10.54 -5.96 -0.55
CA PHE A 41 -9.20 -5.82 0.01
C PHE A 41 -9.30 -6.02 1.52
N ASP A 42 -9.15 -7.26 1.94
CA ASP A 42 -8.83 -7.56 3.34
C ASP A 42 -7.32 -7.31 3.53
N ALA A 43 -7.00 -6.04 3.75
CA ALA A 43 -5.63 -5.61 3.93
C ALA A 43 -5.13 -6.02 5.31
N LYS A 44 -4.52 -7.18 5.42
CA LYS A 44 -3.41 -7.25 6.37
C LYS A 44 -2.47 -6.12 5.97
N PRO A 45 -2.21 -5.14 6.85
CA PRO A 45 -1.51 -3.94 6.42
C PRO A 45 -0.18 -4.34 5.79
N LEU A 46 0.08 -3.85 4.57
CA LEU A 46 1.34 -4.06 3.86
C LEU A 46 2.58 -3.98 4.77
N PRO A 47 2.67 -3.03 5.71
CA PRO A 47 3.76 -2.96 6.66
C PRO A 47 3.96 -4.23 7.48
N VAL A 48 2.89 -4.95 7.83
CA VAL A 48 2.99 -6.20 8.60
C VAL A 48 3.59 -7.32 7.76
N LEU A 49 3.17 -7.46 6.49
CA LEU A 49 3.73 -8.45 5.57
C LEU A 49 5.21 -8.16 5.28
N GLN A 50 5.55 -6.90 5.04
CA GLN A 50 6.94 -6.47 4.85
C GLN A 50 7.80 -6.76 6.09
N TYR A 51 7.28 -6.47 7.28
CA TYR A 51 7.96 -6.78 8.52
C TYR A 51 8.16 -8.29 8.70
N GLN A 52 7.14 -9.11 8.43
CA GLN A 52 7.23 -10.57 8.51
C GLN A 52 8.30 -11.12 7.56
N LEU A 53 8.33 -10.70 6.30
CA LEU A 53 9.36 -11.12 5.34
C LEU A 53 10.76 -10.72 5.78
N LYS A 54 10.91 -9.52 6.31
CA LYS A 54 12.17 -9.06 6.88
C LYS A 54 12.57 -9.89 8.08
N ASP A 55 11.65 -10.13 9.02
CA ASP A 55 11.92 -10.96 10.21
C ASP A 55 12.26 -12.41 9.83
N MET A 56 11.61 -13.00 8.82
CA MET A 56 11.96 -14.32 8.28
C MET A 56 13.42 -14.40 7.80
N SER A 57 13.95 -13.32 7.24
CA SER A 57 15.35 -13.28 6.78
C SER A 57 16.36 -13.25 7.94
N TYR A 58 15.98 -12.70 9.09
CA TYR A 58 16.84 -12.61 10.28
C TYR A 58 16.57 -13.70 11.31
N ASN A 59 15.34 -14.19 11.39
CA ASN A 59 14.88 -15.13 12.39
C ASN A 59 14.04 -16.26 11.76
N PRO A 60 14.58 -17.01 10.78
CA PRO A 60 13.85 -18.06 10.07
C PRO A 60 13.29 -19.14 11.02
N GLU A 61 13.93 -19.36 12.16
CA GLU A 61 13.51 -20.32 13.17
C GLU A 61 12.12 -20.03 13.77
N ARG A 62 11.65 -18.80 13.73
CA ARG A 62 10.31 -18.45 14.22
C ARG A 62 9.20 -18.96 13.32
N TYR A 63 9.51 -19.16 12.05
CA TYR A 63 8.56 -19.48 10.97
C TYR A 63 8.67 -20.93 10.50
N ALA A 64 9.56 -21.71 11.08
CA ALA A 64 9.74 -23.11 10.74
C ALA A 64 8.49 -23.93 11.10
N SER A 65 8.03 -24.79 10.17
CA SER A 65 6.96 -25.78 10.42
C SER A 65 7.42 -26.86 11.41
N GLY A 66 6.47 -27.67 11.91
CA GLY A 66 6.77 -28.71 12.90
C GLY A 66 7.83 -29.72 12.45
N GLU A 67 7.81 -30.10 11.18
CA GLU A 67 8.80 -31.02 10.58
C GLU A 67 10.20 -30.41 10.55
N ILE A 68 10.32 -29.16 10.11
CA ILE A 68 11.59 -28.46 10.05
C ILE A 68 12.14 -28.19 11.46
N ARG A 69 11.26 -27.93 12.43
CA ARG A 69 11.66 -27.79 13.84
C ARG A 69 12.24 -29.06 14.45
N GLY A 70 11.90 -30.21 13.90
CA GLY A 70 12.47 -31.52 14.27
C GLY A 70 13.78 -31.86 13.56
N ASP A 71 14.18 -31.11 12.53
CA ASP A 71 15.43 -31.34 11.78
C ASP A 71 16.65 -31.05 12.67
N ARG A 72 17.46 -32.06 12.90
CA ARG A 72 18.65 -31.98 13.75
C ARG A 72 19.63 -30.90 13.30
N GLU A 73 19.86 -30.82 12.01
CA GLU A 73 20.78 -29.86 11.40
C GLU A 73 20.27 -28.41 11.57
N PHE A 74 18.95 -28.22 11.42
CA PHE A 74 18.30 -26.94 11.66
C PHE A 74 18.46 -26.52 13.12
N ILE A 75 18.19 -27.43 14.07
CA ILE A 75 18.33 -27.17 15.50
C ILE A 75 19.77 -26.82 15.88
N GLU A 76 20.77 -27.52 15.35
CA GLU A 76 22.18 -27.24 15.62
C GLU A 76 22.57 -25.85 15.11
N ARG A 77 22.13 -25.44 13.92
CA ARG A 77 22.37 -24.10 13.39
C ARG A 77 21.71 -23.00 14.21
N VAL A 78 20.50 -23.23 14.71
CA VAL A 78 19.81 -22.27 15.59
C VAL A 78 20.57 -22.11 16.92
N LYS A 79 21.05 -23.19 17.51
CA LYS A 79 21.87 -23.15 18.74
C LYS A 79 23.19 -22.42 18.51
N GLU A 80 23.86 -22.68 17.40
CA GLU A 80 25.09 -21.99 17.04
C GLU A 80 24.88 -20.50 16.84
N LYS A 81 23.81 -20.11 16.12
CA LYS A 81 23.40 -18.71 15.98
C LYS A 81 23.25 -18.05 17.37
N GLN A 82 22.58 -18.70 18.31
CA GLN A 82 22.39 -18.15 19.66
C GLN A 82 23.72 -17.95 20.39
N ARG A 83 24.64 -18.91 20.32
CA ARG A 83 25.99 -18.77 20.90
C ARG A 83 26.77 -17.60 20.31
N LEU A 84 26.69 -17.42 18.98
CA LEU A 84 27.33 -16.31 18.29
C LEU A 84 26.76 -14.96 18.73
N ILE A 85 25.43 -14.86 18.91
CA ILE A 85 24.76 -13.64 19.40
C ILE A 85 25.28 -13.29 20.81
N GLU A 86 25.39 -14.26 21.69
CA GLU A 86 25.92 -14.06 23.06
C GLU A 86 27.40 -13.62 23.03
N THR A 87 28.20 -14.21 22.14
CA THR A 87 29.60 -13.87 21.94
C THR A 87 29.78 -12.44 21.40
N ILE A 88 28.96 -12.02 20.45
CA ILE A 88 28.99 -10.66 19.87
C ILE A 88 28.74 -9.58 20.93
N ALA A 89 27.97 -9.87 21.97
CA ALA A 89 27.67 -8.89 23.01
C ALA A 89 28.93 -8.42 23.78
N VAL A 90 29.98 -9.25 23.82
CA VAL A 90 31.23 -8.98 24.51
C VAL A 90 32.40 -8.64 23.58
N CYS A 91 32.29 -8.90 22.27
CA CYS A 91 33.34 -8.68 21.29
C CYS A 91 33.38 -7.25 20.74
N ARG A 92 34.56 -6.81 20.27
CA ARG A 92 34.78 -5.49 19.64
C ARG A 92 35.60 -5.63 18.35
N GLY A 93 35.50 -4.63 17.48
CA GLY A 93 36.30 -4.55 16.26
C GLY A 93 36.01 -5.62 15.22
N ASP A 94 37.04 -6.11 14.55
CA ASP A 94 36.94 -7.02 13.40
C ASP A 94 36.34 -8.39 13.75
N GLU A 95 36.53 -8.86 14.98
CA GLU A 95 35.92 -10.11 15.43
C GLU A 95 34.39 -10.04 15.40
N LYS A 96 33.84 -8.91 15.81
CA LYS A 96 32.40 -8.68 15.75
C LYS A 96 31.86 -8.83 14.35
N MET A 97 32.55 -8.30 13.35
CA MET A 97 32.16 -8.40 11.94
C MET A 97 32.19 -9.86 11.45
N ARG A 98 33.19 -10.64 11.87
CA ARG A 98 33.27 -12.08 11.52
C ARG A 98 32.05 -12.85 12.05
N TYR A 99 31.68 -12.65 13.30
CA TYR A 99 30.51 -13.30 13.89
C TYR A 99 29.19 -12.86 13.23
N PHE A 100 29.05 -11.59 12.87
CA PHE A 100 27.89 -11.14 12.11
C PHE A 100 27.77 -11.84 10.75
N ASN A 101 28.88 -12.02 10.05
CA ASN A 101 28.88 -12.74 8.78
C ASN A 101 28.51 -14.21 8.97
N GLN A 102 29.01 -14.87 10.03
CA GLN A 102 28.62 -16.25 10.36
C GLN A 102 27.12 -16.37 10.65
N ILE A 103 26.55 -15.45 11.44
CA ILE A 103 25.11 -15.43 11.71
C ILE A 103 24.32 -15.24 10.39
N LYS A 104 24.79 -14.38 9.51
CA LYS A 104 24.15 -14.14 8.22
C LYS A 104 24.12 -15.41 7.36
N GLU A 105 25.21 -16.16 7.33
CA GLU A 105 25.27 -17.43 6.59
C GLU A 105 24.35 -18.50 7.23
N LEU A 106 24.32 -18.61 8.56
CA LEU A 106 23.41 -19.52 9.25
C LEU A 106 21.94 -19.17 8.97
N ASN A 107 21.60 -17.87 8.98
CA ASN A 107 20.26 -17.43 8.65
C ASN A 107 19.89 -17.78 7.20
N LYS A 108 20.81 -17.61 6.25
CA LYS A 108 20.61 -17.97 4.85
C LYS A 108 20.34 -19.47 4.68
N LEU A 109 21.13 -20.32 5.35
CA LEU A 109 20.95 -21.77 5.31
C LEU A 109 19.58 -22.17 5.92
N ASN A 110 19.19 -21.54 7.02
CA ASN A 110 17.91 -21.81 7.66
C ASN A 110 16.73 -21.25 6.85
N LEU A 111 16.90 -20.10 6.18
CA LEU A 111 15.89 -19.52 5.28
C LEU A 111 15.60 -20.46 4.10
N ASN A 112 16.63 -21.09 3.52
CA ASN A 112 16.47 -22.08 2.45
C ASN A 112 15.59 -23.26 2.89
N LYS A 113 15.65 -23.67 4.16
CA LYS A 113 14.80 -24.75 4.69
C LYS A 113 13.32 -24.35 4.80
N ILE A 114 13.04 -23.06 5.00
CA ILE A 114 11.68 -22.53 5.09
C ILE A 114 11.27 -21.75 3.83
N GLU A 115 11.94 -21.98 2.71
CA GLU A 115 11.72 -21.23 1.47
C GLU A 115 10.25 -21.28 1.01
N GLY A 116 9.57 -22.41 1.18
CA GLY A 116 8.14 -22.52 0.86
C GLY A 116 7.26 -21.54 1.62
N GLU A 117 7.52 -21.37 2.93
CA GLU A 117 6.80 -20.41 3.76
C GLU A 117 7.16 -18.95 3.36
N PHE A 118 8.43 -18.71 3.05
CA PHE A 118 8.88 -17.40 2.59
C PHE A 118 8.23 -17.00 1.26
N GLN A 119 8.22 -17.90 0.28
CA GLN A 119 7.58 -17.65 -1.02
C GLN A 119 6.07 -17.45 -0.90
N LYS A 120 5.41 -18.18 0.00
CA LYS A 120 3.99 -17.97 0.29
C LYS A 120 3.73 -16.56 0.81
N LYS A 121 4.55 -16.08 1.75
CA LYS A 121 4.45 -14.71 2.27
C LYS A 121 4.78 -13.66 1.23
N GLN A 122 5.75 -13.92 0.36
CA GLN A 122 6.09 -13.03 -0.75
C GLN A 122 4.89 -12.87 -1.70
N LYS A 123 4.24 -13.96 -2.07
CA LYS A 123 3.02 -13.92 -2.90
C LYS A 123 1.88 -13.16 -2.23
N GLU A 124 1.68 -13.32 -0.92
CA GLU A 124 0.70 -12.54 -0.16
C GLU A 124 0.99 -11.04 -0.27
N LEU A 125 2.26 -10.63 -0.17
CA LEU A 125 2.68 -9.24 -0.32
C LEU A 125 2.47 -8.72 -1.75
N ASP A 126 2.81 -9.52 -2.76
CA ASP A 126 2.65 -9.14 -4.17
C ASP A 126 1.17 -8.91 -4.51
N VAL A 127 0.29 -9.81 -4.07
CA VAL A 127 -1.17 -9.66 -4.22
C VAL A 127 -1.67 -8.41 -3.50
N ALA A 128 -1.17 -8.15 -2.29
CA ALA A 128 -1.54 -6.96 -1.53
C ALA A 128 -1.12 -5.66 -2.23
N ASN A 129 0.07 -5.63 -2.84
CA ASN A 129 0.55 -4.49 -3.63
C ASN A 129 -0.30 -4.27 -4.89
N ILE A 130 -0.62 -5.32 -5.63
CA ILE A 130 -1.48 -5.23 -6.83
C ILE A 130 -2.85 -4.66 -6.45
N ASN A 131 -3.45 -5.16 -5.38
CA ASN A 131 -4.74 -4.68 -4.90
C ASN A 131 -4.70 -3.22 -4.45
N LEU A 132 -3.61 -2.80 -3.77
CA LEU A 132 -3.44 -1.41 -3.36
C LEU A 132 -3.40 -0.50 -4.58
N THR A 133 -2.56 -0.81 -5.57
CA THR A 133 -2.45 -0.04 -6.82
C THR A 133 -3.79 0.00 -7.56
N HIS A 134 -4.50 -1.12 -7.63
CA HIS A 134 -5.83 -1.15 -8.23
C HIS A 134 -6.80 -0.22 -7.50
N ASN A 135 -6.83 -0.26 -6.16
CA ASN A 135 -7.73 0.60 -5.38
C ASN A 135 -7.36 2.08 -5.47
N GLU A 136 -6.07 2.42 -5.60
CA GLU A 136 -5.64 3.80 -5.86
C GLU A 136 -6.17 4.30 -7.20
N VAL A 137 -6.09 3.48 -8.26
CA VAL A 137 -6.66 3.80 -9.58
C VAL A 137 -8.18 3.99 -9.48
N VAL A 138 -8.89 3.06 -8.84
CA VAL A 138 -10.36 3.12 -8.70
C VAL A 138 -10.82 4.33 -7.90
N ARG A 139 -10.08 4.71 -6.86
CA ARG A 139 -10.42 5.85 -5.98
C ARG A 139 -9.89 7.19 -6.46
N PHE A 140 -9.16 7.21 -7.57
CA PHE A 140 -8.69 8.45 -8.15
C PHE A 140 -9.88 9.26 -8.67
N ARG A 141 -9.98 10.52 -8.27
CA ARG A 141 -11.16 11.38 -8.50
C ARG A 141 -10.96 12.43 -9.59
N GLU A 142 -9.76 12.54 -10.14
CA GLU A 142 -9.40 13.58 -11.12
C GLU A 142 -9.37 13.03 -12.55
N TYR A 143 -10.11 11.98 -12.81
CA TYR A 143 -10.24 11.46 -14.16
C TYR A 143 -11.06 12.41 -15.05
N PRO A 144 -10.67 12.56 -16.32
CA PRO A 144 -11.46 13.31 -17.29
C PRO A 144 -12.89 12.79 -17.39
N VAL A 145 -13.86 13.68 -17.47
CA VAL A 145 -15.29 13.32 -17.52
C VAL A 145 -15.63 12.36 -18.68
N CYS A 146 -14.86 12.41 -19.77
CA CYS A 146 -15.10 11.59 -20.96
C CYS A 146 -14.90 10.08 -20.75
N ILE A 147 -14.20 9.65 -19.68
CA ILE A 147 -14.02 8.21 -19.40
C ILE A 147 -15.14 7.62 -18.54
N TYR A 148 -16.04 8.45 -18.00
CA TYR A 148 -17.16 7.97 -17.21
C TYR A 148 -18.27 7.44 -18.13
N PRO A 149 -18.92 6.30 -17.78
CA PRO A 149 -20.08 5.84 -18.50
C PRO A 149 -21.18 6.91 -18.54
N MET A 150 -21.72 7.20 -19.72
CA MET A 150 -22.74 8.25 -19.90
C MET A 150 -23.93 8.08 -18.95
N LYS A 151 -24.34 6.84 -18.70
CA LYS A 151 -25.42 6.54 -17.75
C LYS A 151 -25.07 7.01 -16.33
N ALA A 152 -23.86 6.70 -15.85
CA ALA A 152 -23.43 7.11 -14.50
C ALA A 152 -23.37 8.64 -14.36
N LEU A 153 -22.88 9.34 -15.37
CA LEU A 153 -22.90 10.81 -15.41
C LEU A 153 -24.30 11.37 -15.37
N ARG A 154 -25.20 10.85 -16.19
CA ARG A 154 -26.59 11.29 -16.26
C ARG A 154 -27.29 11.09 -14.92
N ASP A 155 -27.20 9.91 -14.35
CA ASP A 155 -27.88 9.57 -13.09
C ASP A 155 -27.34 10.47 -11.95
N TYR A 156 -26.03 10.74 -11.94
CA TYR A 156 -25.41 11.62 -10.97
C TYR A 156 -25.85 13.08 -11.11
N ILE A 157 -25.91 13.61 -12.34
CA ILE A 157 -26.37 14.96 -12.63
C ILE A 157 -27.84 15.09 -12.22
N LEU A 158 -28.69 14.14 -12.60
CA LEU A 158 -30.12 14.17 -12.21
C LEU A 158 -30.30 14.17 -10.69
N TYR A 159 -29.53 13.33 -9.98
CA TYR A 159 -29.54 13.31 -8.51
C TYR A 159 -29.12 14.67 -7.92
N ALA A 160 -28.06 15.28 -8.40
CA ALA A 160 -27.56 16.57 -7.93
C ALA A 160 -28.58 17.72 -8.13
N PHE A 161 -29.42 17.67 -9.19
CA PHE A 161 -30.43 18.65 -9.49
C PHE A 161 -31.81 18.35 -8.84
N SER A 162 -32.06 17.12 -8.41
CA SER A 162 -33.33 16.76 -7.72
C SER A 162 -33.34 17.11 -6.23
N GLY A 163 -32.31 17.75 -5.71
CA GLY A 163 -32.25 18.22 -4.34
C GLY A 163 -32.21 17.08 -3.33
N GLY A 164 -31.18 16.22 -3.40
CA GLY A 164 -30.99 15.10 -2.52
C GLY A 164 -31.08 15.39 -1.04
#